data_d65ef0f8cc12dad5d4fe64f14a24740f
#
_entry.id   d65ef0f8cc12dad5d4fe64f14a24740f
#
_cell.length_a   1.000
_cell.length_b   1.000
_cell.length_c   1.000
_cell.angle_alpha   90.00
_cell.angle_beta   90.00
_cell.angle_gamma   90.00
#
_symmetry.space_group_name_H-M   'P 1'
#
loop_
_entity.id
_entity.type
_entity.pdbx_description
1 polymer ?
#
loop_
_entity_poly.entity_id
_entity_poly.type
_entity_poly.pdbx_seq_one_letter_code
_entity_poly.pdbx_strand_id
1 'polypeptide(L)'
;MNILEDRIRQREALLPPNTDAYRVADGSPWPDIFIDALADRLLVSLRNTALPRGVKDLLDATGRPVYLKRLDNDVKEAPQHLCGPCSEPRFVIRENGVRYMMDMEAGYSQGIFLDQRDNRATVRRRCHKGMRLLNTFSYTGAFSVCAALAGATTTTLDLAQPCLNWCRENMELNGINPDEHFFCKGDTLHWLDRFARQGRTFDAIVLDPPTFSRDEKGKIWRVEKDYGKLVAKAMQCLAPKGWILCTTNCRKVSLADFRKLVASGAPGAQLTASPMTFDFDGEQYLKTIWVQK
;
A
#
# COMPACT_ATOMS: atom_id res chain seq x y z
N MET A 1 24.31 17.59 16.97
CA MET A 1 23.85 17.02 15.70
C MET A 1 22.43 16.48 15.94
N ASN A 2 21.47 16.81 15.11
CA ASN A 2 20.06 16.41 15.31
C ASN A 2 19.90 14.95 14.85
N ILE A 3 19.66 14.02 15.78
CA ILE A 3 19.52 12.59 15.49
C ILE A 3 18.43 12.30 14.43
N LEU A 4 17.39 13.12 14.36
CA LEU A 4 16.34 12.98 13.36
C LEU A 4 16.85 13.35 11.96
N GLU A 5 17.59 14.43 11.81
CA GLU A 5 18.18 14.83 10.54
C GLU A 5 19.25 13.85 10.06
N ASP A 6 20.03 13.26 10.99
CA ASP A 6 20.98 12.21 10.66
C ASP A 6 20.28 10.98 10.09
N ARG A 7 19.16 10.57 10.70
CA ARG A 7 18.34 9.46 10.17
C ARG A 7 17.74 9.80 8.81
N ILE A 8 17.23 11.01 8.62
CA ILE A 8 16.72 11.47 7.32
C ILE A 8 17.83 11.31 6.26
N ARG A 9 19.02 11.85 6.49
CA ARG A 9 20.15 11.75 5.55
C ARG A 9 20.55 10.30 5.27
N GLN A 10 20.61 9.45 6.31
CA GLN A 10 20.95 8.03 6.16
C GLN A 10 19.92 7.29 5.29
N ARG A 11 18.61 7.56 5.48
CA ARG A 11 17.55 6.97 4.67
C ARG A 11 17.63 7.46 3.22
N GLU A 12 17.74 8.78 3.03
CA GLU A 12 17.84 9.41 1.71
C GLU A 12 18.99 8.84 0.87
N ALA A 13 20.14 8.56 1.48
CA ALA A 13 21.30 7.97 0.80
C ALA A 13 21.06 6.55 0.26
N LEU A 14 20.07 5.83 0.79
CA LEU A 14 19.73 4.44 0.40
C LEU A 14 18.49 4.36 -0.48
N LEU A 15 17.76 5.46 -0.65
CA LEU A 15 16.53 5.47 -1.44
C LEU A 15 16.80 5.28 -2.93
N PRO A 16 15.86 4.62 -3.62
CA PRO A 16 15.86 4.63 -5.08
C PRO A 16 15.78 6.07 -5.62
N PRO A 17 16.37 6.35 -6.79
CA PRO A 17 16.29 7.66 -7.43
C PRO A 17 14.84 8.16 -7.58
N ASN A 18 14.63 9.48 -7.44
CA ASN A 18 13.33 10.12 -7.54
C ASN A 18 12.29 9.52 -6.54
N THR A 19 12.73 9.33 -5.29
CA THR A 19 11.89 8.92 -4.16
C THR A 19 12.02 9.95 -3.05
N ASP A 20 10.91 10.53 -2.62
CA ASP A 20 10.81 11.54 -1.55
C ASP A 20 9.75 11.17 -0.49
N ALA A 21 9.30 9.90 -0.51
CA ALA A 21 8.36 9.35 0.47
C ALA A 21 8.91 8.04 1.07
N TYR A 22 9.18 8.03 2.39
CA TYR A 22 9.85 6.93 3.07
C TYR A 22 9.68 6.98 4.59
N ARG A 23 9.90 5.84 5.26
CA ARG A 23 9.93 5.74 6.72
C ARG A 23 11.28 6.23 7.26
N VAL A 24 11.25 7.29 8.08
CA VAL A 24 12.42 7.83 8.77
C VAL A 24 12.73 7.05 10.06
N ALA A 25 11.69 6.78 10.86
CA ALA A 25 11.80 6.05 12.11
C ALA A 25 10.65 5.05 12.25
N ASP A 26 10.97 3.78 12.53
CA ASP A 26 10.03 2.67 12.65
C ASP A 26 10.06 2.09 14.08
N GLY A 27 9.68 2.91 15.08
CA GLY A 27 9.69 2.52 16.49
C GLY A 27 11.08 2.54 17.14
N SER A 28 12.13 2.88 16.43
CA SER A 28 13.49 3.06 16.93
C SER A 28 14.07 4.38 16.42
N PRO A 29 14.76 5.17 17.25
CA PRO A 29 15.06 4.95 18.68
C PRO A 29 13.91 5.28 19.64
N TRP A 30 12.75 5.67 19.12
CA TRP A 30 11.59 6.07 19.94
C TRP A 30 10.49 5.00 19.85
N PRO A 31 10.31 4.16 20.89
CA PRO A 31 9.29 3.12 20.89
C PRO A 31 7.90 3.68 20.62
N ASP A 32 7.11 2.98 19.80
CA ASP A 32 5.74 3.33 19.41
C ASP A 32 5.58 4.69 18.69
N ILE A 33 6.68 5.27 18.22
CA ILE A 33 6.71 6.47 17.39
C ILE A 33 7.21 6.11 16.00
N PHE A 34 6.40 6.44 15.00
CA PHE A 34 6.70 6.21 13.59
C PHE A 34 6.75 7.57 12.89
N ILE A 35 7.79 7.81 12.11
CA ILE A 35 7.97 9.08 11.38
C ILE A 35 8.16 8.77 9.91
N ASP A 36 7.25 9.29 9.09
CA ASP A 36 7.34 9.23 7.63
C ASP A 36 7.71 10.60 7.07
N ALA A 37 8.66 10.63 6.15
CA ALA A 37 8.91 11.77 5.27
C ALA A 37 8.01 11.65 4.04
N LEU A 38 7.32 12.74 3.69
CA LEU A 38 6.38 12.81 2.59
C LEU A 38 6.64 14.12 1.83
N ALA A 39 7.53 14.08 0.84
CA ALA A 39 8.07 15.25 0.16
C ALA A 39 8.72 16.24 1.15
N ASP A 40 8.17 17.44 1.29
CA ASP A 40 8.69 18.51 2.15
C ASP A 40 8.22 18.42 3.61
N ARG A 41 7.38 17.46 3.98
CA ARG A 41 6.73 17.39 5.30
C ARG A 41 6.96 16.06 6.01
N LEU A 42 6.64 16.04 7.32
CA LEU A 42 6.75 14.85 8.17
C LEU A 42 5.37 14.46 8.70
N LEU A 43 5.08 13.16 8.70
CA LEU A 43 3.94 12.57 9.39
C LEU A 43 4.45 11.76 10.58
N VAL A 44 4.07 12.15 11.79
CA VAL A 44 4.38 11.42 13.03
C VAL A 44 3.16 10.61 13.44
N SER A 45 3.30 9.31 13.54
CA SER A 45 2.25 8.41 14.00
C SER A 45 2.61 7.85 15.38
N LEU A 46 1.68 7.94 16.34
CA LEU A 46 1.86 7.44 17.71
C LEU A 46 0.96 6.24 17.97
N ARG A 47 1.51 5.20 18.63
CA ARG A 47 0.75 4.04 19.09
C ARG A 47 0.86 3.92 20.60
N ASN A 48 -0.26 4.07 21.33
CA ASN A 48 -0.35 3.92 22.79
C ASN A 48 0.71 4.74 23.58
N THR A 49 1.18 5.84 23.02
CA THR A 49 2.20 6.69 23.65
C THR A 49 1.91 8.17 23.44
N ALA A 50 2.51 9.01 24.28
CA ALA A 50 2.52 10.46 24.09
C ALA A 50 3.80 10.87 23.34
N LEU A 51 3.75 11.97 22.60
CA LEU A 51 4.93 12.54 21.96
C LEU A 51 5.86 13.15 23.03
N PRO A 52 7.10 12.62 23.25
CA PRO A 52 8.03 13.19 24.19
C PRO A 52 8.46 14.61 23.77
N ARG A 53 8.65 15.50 24.73
CA ARG A 53 9.07 16.88 24.46
C ARG A 53 10.36 16.94 23.61
N GLY A 54 11.36 16.13 23.95
CA GLY A 54 12.61 16.10 23.20
C GLY A 54 12.42 15.66 21.74
N VAL A 55 11.47 14.76 21.43
CA VAL A 55 11.15 14.40 20.04
C VAL A 55 10.44 15.55 19.33
N LYS A 56 9.52 16.25 20.04
CA LYS A 56 8.87 17.44 19.48
C LYS A 56 9.90 18.53 19.15
N ASP A 57 10.86 18.79 20.03
CA ASP A 57 11.91 19.77 19.81
C ASP A 57 12.79 19.43 18.59
N LEU A 58 13.06 18.12 18.36
CA LEU A 58 13.76 17.64 17.15
C LEU A 58 12.95 17.85 15.87
N LEU A 59 11.64 17.64 15.93
CA LEU A 59 10.72 17.86 14.81
C LEU A 59 10.63 19.36 14.45
N ASP A 60 10.44 20.21 15.46
CA ASP A 60 10.42 21.68 15.29
C ASP A 60 11.72 22.19 14.64
N ALA A 61 12.86 21.64 15.03
CA ALA A 61 14.17 22.04 14.51
C ALA A 61 14.37 21.70 13.02
N THR A 62 13.54 20.81 12.42
CA THR A 62 13.61 20.51 10.98
C THR A 62 13.09 21.65 10.11
N GLY A 63 12.30 22.57 10.66
CA GLY A 63 11.64 23.64 9.91
C GLY A 63 10.61 23.16 8.88
N ARG A 64 10.30 21.87 8.85
CA ARG A 64 9.31 21.27 7.93
C ARG A 64 7.90 21.33 8.52
N PRO A 65 6.83 21.33 7.69
CA PRO A 65 5.48 21.05 8.16
C PRO A 65 5.44 19.66 8.82
N VAL A 66 4.94 19.58 10.06
CA VAL A 66 4.82 18.33 10.80
C VAL A 66 3.37 18.07 11.14
N TYR A 67 2.91 16.88 10.85
CA TYR A 67 1.56 16.40 11.16
C TYR A 67 1.63 15.25 12.15
N LEU A 68 0.65 15.17 13.04
CA LEU A 68 0.54 14.14 14.07
C LEU A 68 -0.73 13.32 13.87
N LYS A 69 -0.60 11.99 13.89
CA LYS A 69 -1.70 11.03 13.86
C LYS A 69 -1.61 10.07 15.04
N ARG A 70 -2.74 9.81 15.70
CA ARG A 70 -2.85 8.75 16.72
C ARG A 70 -3.38 7.47 16.10
N LEU A 71 -2.70 6.34 16.35
CA LEU A 71 -3.07 5.02 15.83
C LEU A 71 -3.91 4.20 16.82
N ASP A 72 -4.04 4.67 18.05
CA ASP A 72 -4.80 4.07 19.16
C ASP A 72 -6.22 4.63 19.30
N ASN A 73 -6.51 5.74 18.64
CA ASN A 73 -7.83 6.38 18.59
C ASN A 73 -8.63 5.91 17.35
N ASP A 74 -9.61 6.68 16.95
CA ASP A 74 -10.31 6.42 15.68
C ASP A 74 -9.32 6.61 14.52
N VAL A 75 -8.96 5.50 13.88
CA VAL A 75 -8.04 5.51 12.72
C VAL A 75 -8.56 6.31 11.52
N LYS A 76 -9.84 6.73 11.56
CA LYS A 76 -10.45 7.60 10.54
C LYS A 76 -10.20 9.08 10.79
N GLU A 77 -9.64 9.48 11.93
CA GLU A 77 -9.25 10.85 12.16
C GLU A 77 -8.08 11.23 11.25
N ALA A 78 -8.19 12.40 10.63
CA ALA A 78 -7.11 12.98 9.84
C ALA A 78 -5.93 13.39 10.74
N PRO A 79 -4.69 13.35 10.23
CA PRO A 79 -3.55 13.94 10.93
C PRO A 79 -3.78 15.42 11.25
N GLN A 80 -3.34 15.87 12.42
CA GLN A 80 -3.44 17.26 12.83
C GLN A 80 -2.09 17.95 12.66
N HIS A 81 -2.09 19.20 12.20
CA HIS A 81 -0.85 20.00 12.15
C HIS A 81 -0.29 20.15 13.55
N LEU A 82 0.99 19.80 13.73
CA LEU A 82 1.67 19.82 15.04
C LEU A 82 2.58 21.03 15.16
N CYS A 83 3.42 21.30 14.16
CA CYS A 83 4.41 22.37 14.17
C CYS A 83 4.99 22.61 12.75
N GLY A 84 5.86 23.63 12.64
CA GLY A 84 6.40 24.07 11.37
C GLY A 84 5.41 24.95 10.57
N PRO A 85 5.75 25.34 9.34
CA PRO A 85 4.89 26.16 8.50
C PRO A 85 3.59 25.42 8.12
N CYS A 86 2.49 26.15 7.99
CA CYS A 86 1.27 25.60 7.39
C CYS A 86 1.50 25.33 5.90
N SER A 87 0.93 24.25 5.42
CA SER A 87 1.03 23.86 4.01
C SER A 87 -0.30 23.32 3.48
N GLU A 88 -0.47 23.35 2.17
CA GLU A 88 -1.65 22.80 1.52
C GLU A 88 -1.84 21.33 1.91
N PRO A 89 -3.06 20.88 2.24
CA PRO A 89 -3.29 19.50 2.67
C PRO A 89 -3.03 18.50 1.55
N ARG A 90 -3.26 18.88 0.29
CA ARG A 90 -3.03 18.04 -0.89
C ARG A 90 -1.70 18.38 -1.56
N PHE A 91 -0.91 17.37 -1.84
CA PHE A 91 0.43 17.53 -2.43
C PHE A 91 0.87 16.23 -3.11
N VAL A 92 1.93 16.33 -3.89
CA VAL A 92 2.46 15.19 -4.64
C VAL A 92 3.74 14.68 -3.99
N ILE A 93 3.81 13.36 -3.82
CA ILE A 93 5.06 12.64 -3.51
C ILE A 93 5.56 11.89 -4.75
N ARG A 94 6.83 11.46 -4.68
CA ARG A 94 7.45 10.56 -5.66
C ARG A 94 7.96 9.30 -5.00
N GLU A 95 7.72 8.18 -5.67
CA GLU A 95 8.26 6.89 -5.30
C GLU A 95 8.76 6.16 -6.56
N ASN A 96 10.05 5.91 -6.68
CA ASN A 96 10.67 5.32 -7.88
C ASN A 96 10.30 6.09 -9.18
N GLY A 97 10.19 7.42 -9.08
CA GLY A 97 9.78 8.30 -10.18
C GLY A 97 8.29 8.31 -10.50
N VAL A 98 7.49 7.51 -9.81
CA VAL A 98 6.01 7.54 -9.91
C VAL A 98 5.45 8.61 -8.98
N ARG A 99 4.52 9.42 -9.46
CA ARG A 99 3.88 10.49 -8.69
C ARG A 99 2.58 10.00 -8.08
N TYR A 100 2.35 10.35 -6.82
CA TYR A 100 1.11 10.04 -6.11
C TYR A 100 0.58 11.28 -5.40
N MET A 101 -0.72 11.53 -5.52
CA MET A 101 -1.41 12.55 -4.74
C MET A 101 -1.54 12.08 -3.29
N MET A 102 -1.18 12.93 -2.37
CA MET A 102 -1.37 12.77 -0.94
C MET A 102 -2.41 13.77 -0.44
N ASP A 103 -3.06 13.44 0.68
CA ASP A 103 -4.06 14.31 1.30
C ASP A 103 -3.99 14.15 2.84
N MET A 104 -3.53 15.20 3.53
CA MET A 104 -3.45 15.21 5.00
C MET A 104 -4.81 15.34 5.69
N GLU A 105 -5.86 15.71 4.97
CA GLU A 105 -7.23 15.71 5.49
C GLU A 105 -7.91 14.34 5.35
N ALA A 106 -7.30 13.40 4.62
CA ALA A 106 -7.82 12.03 4.54
C ALA A 106 -7.66 11.31 5.88
N GLY A 107 -8.76 10.75 6.38
CA GLY A 107 -8.79 10.17 7.72
C GLY A 107 -8.04 8.85 7.83
N TYR A 108 -8.36 7.85 6.98
CA TYR A 108 -7.84 6.49 7.13
C TYR A 108 -6.34 6.38 6.80
N SER A 109 -5.95 6.86 5.65
CA SER A 109 -4.56 6.91 5.18
C SER A 109 -4.42 8.11 4.23
N GLN A 110 -3.22 8.65 4.10
CA GLN A 110 -2.96 9.89 3.41
C GLN A 110 -2.71 9.74 1.90
N GLY A 111 -2.91 8.55 1.33
CA GLY A 111 -2.85 8.34 -0.13
C GLY A 111 -2.01 7.14 -0.56
N ILE A 112 -1.01 6.70 0.22
CA ILE A 112 -0.17 5.56 -0.11
C ILE A 112 0.27 4.81 1.16
N PHE A 113 0.54 3.52 1.01
CA PHE A 113 1.20 2.69 2.03
C PHE A 113 2.66 2.50 1.64
N LEU A 114 3.58 3.14 2.37
CA LEU A 114 5.01 3.19 2.02
C LEU A 114 5.70 1.82 2.11
N ASP A 115 5.22 0.94 3.00
CA ASP A 115 5.72 -0.43 3.18
C ASP A 115 5.56 -1.33 1.94
N GLN A 116 4.72 -0.93 0.97
CA GLN A 116 4.50 -1.62 -0.30
C GLN A 116 5.40 -1.13 -1.44
N ARG A 117 6.36 -0.22 -1.21
CA ARG A 117 7.21 0.39 -2.26
C ARG A 117 7.88 -0.64 -3.15
N ASP A 118 8.54 -1.64 -2.57
CA ASP A 118 9.30 -2.63 -3.32
C ASP A 118 8.40 -3.60 -4.06
N ASN A 119 7.20 -3.87 -3.52
CA ASN A 119 6.16 -4.63 -4.20
C ASN A 119 5.65 -3.87 -5.44
N ARG A 120 5.37 -2.57 -5.33
CA ARG A 120 4.98 -1.74 -6.48
C ARG A 120 6.06 -1.67 -7.55
N ALA A 121 7.31 -1.48 -7.14
CA ALA A 121 8.46 -1.51 -8.06
C ALA A 121 8.57 -2.87 -8.78
N THR A 122 8.33 -3.96 -8.06
CA THR A 122 8.35 -5.32 -8.64
C THR A 122 7.18 -5.55 -9.60
N VAL A 123 5.97 -5.08 -9.25
CA VAL A 123 4.82 -5.10 -10.18
C VAL A 123 5.17 -4.36 -11.47
N ARG A 124 5.74 -3.14 -11.39
CA ARG A 124 6.14 -2.37 -12.56
C ARG A 124 7.17 -3.11 -13.42
N ARG A 125 8.17 -3.78 -12.81
CA ARG A 125 9.18 -4.56 -13.56
C ARG A 125 8.63 -5.82 -14.19
N ARG A 126 7.62 -6.47 -13.59
CA ARG A 126 7.00 -7.71 -14.08
C ARG A 126 5.92 -7.45 -15.13
N CYS A 127 5.35 -6.25 -15.18
CA CYS A 127 4.36 -5.86 -16.17
C CYS A 127 5.02 -5.37 -17.46
N HIS A 128 4.33 -5.53 -18.58
CA HIS A 128 4.74 -5.02 -19.88
C HIS A 128 3.50 -4.78 -20.76
N LYS A 129 3.71 -4.16 -21.93
CA LYS A 129 2.66 -3.89 -22.91
C LYS A 129 1.92 -5.17 -23.31
N GLY A 130 0.59 -5.10 -23.31
CA GLY A 130 -0.29 -6.21 -23.64
C GLY A 130 -0.74 -7.06 -22.44
N MET A 131 -0.09 -6.95 -21.27
CA MET A 131 -0.58 -7.61 -20.05
C MET A 131 -1.87 -6.98 -19.54
N ARG A 132 -2.70 -7.79 -18.91
CA ARG A 132 -3.90 -7.38 -18.18
C ARG A 132 -3.67 -7.62 -16.69
N LEU A 133 -3.70 -6.56 -15.89
CA LEU A 133 -3.56 -6.65 -14.44
C LEU A 133 -4.90 -6.37 -13.75
N LEU A 134 -5.27 -7.22 -12.79
CA LEU A 134 -6.36 -6.98 -11.85
C LEU A 134 -5.77 -6.53 -10.50
N ASN A 135 -6.08 -5.31 -10.07
CA ASN A 135 -5.73 -4.79 -8.75
C ASN A 135 -6.98 -4.78 -7.87
N THR A 136 -7.01 -5.63 -6.85
CA THR A 136 -8.13 -5.74 -5.89
C THR A 136 -7.79 -5.04 -4.59
N PHE A 137 -8.81 -4.55 -3.86
CA PHE A 137 -8.62 -3.75 -2.65
C PHE A 137 -7.67 -2.58 -2.93
N SER A 138 -7.93 -1.90 -4.06
CA SER A 138 -6.93 -1.10 -4.73
C SER A 138 -6.58 0.20 -4.00
N TYR A 139 -7.41 0.64 -3.08
CA TYR A 139 -7.29 1.95 -2.45
C TYR A 139 -7.08 3.04 -3.52
N THR A 140 -6.06 3.87 -3.44
CA THR A 140 -5.75 4.92 -4.42
C THR A 140 -5.12 4.41 -5.72
N GLY A 141 -5.09 3.10 -5.93
CA GLY A 141 -4.67 2.47 -7.18
C GLY A 141 -3.18 2.45 -7.46
N ALA A 142 -2.32 2.60 -6.46
CA ALA A 142 -0.87 2.72 -6.67
C ALA A 142 -0.24 1.55 -7.46
N PHE A 143 -0.70 0.31 -7.26
CA PHE A 143 -0.29 -0.84 -8.08
C PHE A 143 -0.77 -0.74 -9.52
N SER A 144 -1.99 -0.24 -9.74
CA SER A 144 -2.54 -0.01 -11.09
C SER A 144 -1.72 1.02 -11.86
N VAL A 145 -1.36 2.13 -11.21
CA VAL A 145 -0.49 3.17 -11.81
C VAL A 145 0.85 2.58 -12.22
N CYS A 146 1.50 1.80 -11.34
CA CYS A 146 2.77 1.14 -11.63
C CYS A 146 2.68 0.19 -12.82
N ALA A 147 1.63 -0.62 -12.91
CA ALA A 147 1.41 -1.54 -14.01
C ALA A 147 1.10 -0.80 -15.34
N ALA A 148 0.28 0.25 -15.28
CA ALA A 148 -0.06 1.07 -16.44
C ALA A 148 1.16 1.79 -17.03
N LEU A 149 2.05 2.32 -16.18
CA LEU A 149 3.33 2.91 -16.61
C LEU A 149 4.26 1.90 -17.32
N ALA A 150 4.09 0.59 -17.05
CA ALA A 150 4.78 -0.47 -17.77
C ALA A 150 4.05 -0.91 -19.06
N GLY A 151 2.90 -0.28 -19.38
CA GLY A 151 2.12 -0.56 -20.59
C GLY A 151 1.02 -1.62 -20.41
N ALA A 152 0.76 -2.10 -19.20
CA ALA A 152 -0.32 -3.03 -18.94
C ALA A 152 -1.69 -2.31 -18.92
N THR A 153 -2.72 -2.98 -19.41
CA THR A 153 -4.11 -2.54 -19.17
C THR A 153 -4.57 -3.01 -17.80
N THR A 154 -5.08 -2.12 -16.98
CA THR A 154 -5.47 -2.44 -15.61
C THR A 154 -6.98 -2.51 -15.41
N THR A 155 -7.43 -3.40 -14.54
CA THR A 155 -8.76 -3.41 -13.93
C THR A 155 -8.58 -3.14 -12.45
N THR A 156 -9.04 -1.99 -11.98
CA THR A 156 -8.89 -1.50 -10.61
C THR A 156 -10.20 -1.69 -9.86
N LEU A 157 -10.16 -2.41 -8.76
CA LEU A 157 -11.35 -2.81 -8.00
C LEU A 157 -11.26 -2.38 -6.54
N ASP A 158 -12.26 -1.61 -6.09
CA ASP A 158 -12.40 -1.19 -4.69
C ASP A 158 -13.89 -1.06 -4.31
N LEU A 159 -14.19 -1.15 -3.01
CA LEU A 159 -15.53 -0.88 -2.48
C LEU A 159 -15.90 0.60 -2.53
N ALA A 160 -14.91 1.48 -2.35
CA ALA A 160 -15.10 2.90 -2.17
C ALA A 160 -14.91 3.68 -3.49
N GLN A 161 -15.96 4.34 -3.96
CA GLN A 161 -15.86 5.19 -5.14
C GLN A 161 -14.81 6.32 -5.02
N PRO A 162 -14.66 6.99 -3.87
CA PRO A 162 -13.60 7.98 -3.68
C PRO A 162 -12.19 7.43 -3.95
N CYS A 163 -11.92 6.18 -3.55
CA CYS A 163 -10.64 5.53 -3.82
C CYS A 163 -10.41 5.33 -5.32
N LEU A 164 -11.42 4.91 -6.07
CA LEU A 164 -11.35 4.75 -7.52
C LEU A 164 -11.16 6.11 -8.24
N ASN A 165 -11.79 7.16 -7.74
CA ASN A 165 -11.58 8.52 -8.26
C ASN A 165 -10.15 8.99 -8.01
N TRP A 166 -9.60 8.73 -6.83
CA TRP A 166 -8.21 9.04 -6.50
C TRP A 166 -7.22 8.24 -7.36
N CYS A 167 -7.55 6.99 -7.69
CA CYS A 167 -6.76 6.21 -8.66
C CYS A 167 -6.73 6.87 -10.04
N ARG A 168 -7.85 7.39 -10.54
CA ARG A 168 -7.91 8.13 -11.82
C ARG A 168 -6.99 9.36 -11.77
N GLU A 169 -7.08 10.14 -10.70
CA GLU A 169 -6.23 11.30 -10.47
C GLU A 169 -4.73 10.91 -10.45
N ASN A 170 -4.38 9.82 -9.78
CA ASN A 170 -3.00 9.30 -9.78
C ASN A 170 -2.55 8.84 -11.17
N MET A 171 -3.42 8.28 -12.00
CA MET A 171 -3.11 7.95 -13.40
C MET A 171 -2.84 9.22 -14.21
N GLU A 172 -3.74 10.19 -14.16
CA GLU A 172 -3.60 11.49 -14.87
C GLU A 172 -2.31 12.22 -14.46
N LEU A 173 -2.00 12.23 -13.16
CA LEU A 173 -0.78 12.80 -12.60
C LEU A 173 0.50 12.20 -13.23
N ASN A 174 0.43 10.96 -13.70
CA ASN A 174 1.53 10.25 -14.36
C ASN A 174 1.40 10.22 -15.89
N GLY A 175 0.49 11.01 -16.48
CA GLY A 175 0.28 11.05 -17.92
C GLY A 175 -0.39 9.80 -18.51
N ILE A 176 -1.05 9.01 -17.68
CA ILE A 176 -1.81 7.83 -18.10
C ILE A 176 -3.26 8.28 -18.32
N ASN A 177 -3.84 7.91 -19.47
CA ASN A 177 -5.25 8.15 -19.76
C ASN A 177 -6.12 7.12 -18.99
N PRO A 178 -6.91 7.53 -17.97
CA PRO A 178 -7.72 6.58 -17.19
C PRO A 178 -8.78 5.85 -18.02
N ASP A 179 -9.22 6.42 -19.14
CA ASP A 179 -10.27 5.83 -19.99
C ASP A 179 -9.78 4.61 -20.79
N GLU A 180 -8.46 4.37 -20.83
CA GLU A 180 -7.87 3.14 -21.37
C GLU A 180 -7.82 2.00 -20.36
N HIS A 181 -8.31 2.23 -19.14
CA HIS A 181 -8.31 1.30 -18.01
C HIS A 181 -9.73 1.07 -17.46
N PHE A 182 -9.90 0.04 -16.64
CA PHE A 182 -11.21 -0.35 -16.12
C PHE A 182 -11.28 -0.12 -14.61
N PHE A 183 -12.40 0.43 -14.15
CA PHE A 183 -12.67 0.67 -12.73
C PHE A 183 -13.95 -0.05 -12.34
N CYS A 184 -13.85 -0.88 -11.31
CA CYS A 184 -14.97 -1.69 -10.82
C CYS A 184 -15.23 -1.35 -9.35
N LYS A 185 -16.39 -0.78 -9.05
CA LYS A 185 -16.83 -0.57 -7.67
C LYS A 185 -17.52 -1.83 -7.17
N GLY A 186 -17.15 -2.34 -5.99
CA GLY A 186 -17.86 -3.42 -5.31
C GLY A 186 -16.98 -4.44 -4.60
N ASP A 187 -17.61 -5.50 -4.09
CA ASP A 187 -16.96 -6.58 -3.36
C ASP A 187 -16.05 -7.43 -4.26
N THR A 188 -14.83 -7.67 -3.81
CA THR A 188 -13.81 -8.40 -4.57
C THR A 188 -14.22 -9.85 -4.85
N LEU A 189 -14.78 -10.57 -3.88
CA LEU A 189 -15.16 -11.96 -4.08
C LEU A 189 -16.30 -12.07 -5.10
N HIS A 190 -17.23 -11.13 -5.07
CA HIS A 190 -18.33 -11.03 -6.05
C HIS A 190 -17.78 -10.77 -7.47
N TRP A 191 -16.82 -9.86 -7.61
CA TRP A 191 -16.23 -9.55 -8.90
C TRP A 191 -15.38 -10.70 -9.44
N LEU A 192 -14.61 -11.40 -8.60
CA LEU A 192 -13.86 -12.58 -9.01
C LEU A 192 -14.79 -13.67 -9.53
N ASP A 193 -15.91 -13.95 -8.84
CA ASP A 193 -16.93 -14.90 -9.30
C ASP A 193 -17.55 -14.47 -10.64
N ARG A 194 -17.78 -13.17 -10.83
CA ARG A 194 -18.31 -12.63 -12.09
C ARG A 194 -17.30 -12.79 -13.22
N PHE A 195 -16.03 -12.45 -13.01
CA PHE A 195 -14.98 -12.60 -14.01
C PHE A 195 -14.78 -14.06 -14.40
N ALA A 196 -14.76 -14.98 -13.43
CA ALA A 196 -14.64 -16.42 -13.70
C ALA A 196 -15.81 -16.93 -14.56
N ARG A 197 -17.06 -16.57 -14.24
CA ARG A 197 -18.25 -16.94 -15.04
C ARG A 197 -18.21 -16.37 -16.46
N GLN A 198 -17.58 -15.22 -16.65
CA GLN A 198 -17.40 -14.58 -17.96
C GLN A 198 -16.20 -15.13 -18.74
N GLY A 199 -15.41 -16.06 -18.17
CA GLY A 199 -14.17 -16.53 -18.76
C GLY A 199 -13.09 -15.44 -18.87
N ARG A 200 -13.23 -14.33 -18.11
CA ARG A 200 -12.27 -13.22 -18.14
C ARG A 200 -11.03 -13.59 -17.33
N THR A 201 -9.88 -13.51 -17.96
CA THR A 201 -8.59 -13.82 -17.32
C THR A 201 -7.67 -12.61 -17.27
N PHE A 202 -6.72 -12.65 -16.32
CA PHE A 202 -5.71 -11.63 -16.10
C PHE A 202 -4.33 -12.28 -16.05
N ASP A 203 -3.32 -11.60 -16.58
CA ASP A 203 -1.94 -12.07 -16.56
C ASP A 203 -1.27 -11.82 -15.21
N ALA A 204 -1.81 -10.85 -14.46
CA ALA A 204 -1.35 -10.48 -13.14
C ALA A 204 -2.53 -10.10 -12.23
N ILE A 205 -2.47 -10.51 -10.96
CA ILE A 205 -3.48 -10.14 -9.95
C ILE A 205 -2.77 -9.67 -8.68
N VAL A 206 -3.27 -8.57 -8.08
CA VAL A 206 -2.83 -8.09 -6.77
C VAL A 206 -3.94 -8.35 -5.76
N LEU A 207 -3.59 -9.00 -4.65
CA LEU A 207 -4.46 -9.30 -3.52
C LEU A 207 -3.87 -8.69 -2.26
N ASP A 208 -4.35 -7.51 -1.86
CA ASP A 208 -3.93 -6.77 -0.66
C ASP A 208 -5.15 -6.42 0.22
N PRO A 209 -5.89 -7.44 0.73
CA PRO A 209 -7.09 -7.21 1.49
C PRO A 209 -6.79 -6.63 2.88
N PRO A 210 -7.75 -5.89 3.49
CA PRO A 210 -7.66 -5.50 4.89
C PRO A 210 -7.58 -6.74 5.79
N THR A 211 -6.96 -6.60 6.97
CA THR A 211 -6.86 -7.71 7.94
C THR A 211 -8.22 -8.18 8.44
N PHE A 212 -9.15 -7.24 8.53
CA PHE A 212 -10.54 -7.46 8.96
C PHE A 212 -11.46 -6.51 8.20
N SER A 213 -12.60 -7.02 7.76
CA SER A 213 -13.71 -6.18 7.26
C SER A 213 -15.05 -6.83 7.56
N ARG A 214 -16.09 -6.02 7.51
CA ARG A 214 -17.48 -6.47 7.59
C ARG A 214 -18.24 -5.84 6.43
N ASP A 215 -18.94 -6.65 5.65
CA ASP A 215 -19.81 -6.15 4.59
C ASP A 215 -21.14 -5.59 5.14
N GLU A 216 -21.95 -4.95 4.28
CA GLU A 216 -23.24 -4.38 4.63
C GLU A 216 -24.24 -5.42 5.15
N LYS A 217 -24.06 -6.68 4.83
CA LYS A 217 -24.88 -7.81 5.28
C LYS A 217 -24.37 -8.45 6.58
N GLY A 218 -23.32 -7.85 7.19
CA GLY A 218 -22.74 -8.33 8.44
C GLY A 218 -21.76 -9.52 8.28
N LYS A 219 -21.47 -9.99 7.05
CA LYS A 219 -20.50 -11.05 6.82
C LYS A 219 -19.10 -10.55 7.15
N ILE A 220 -18.42 -11.31 7.97
CA ILE A 220 -17.08 -10.98 8.47
C ILE A 220 -16.04 -11.64 7.57
N TRP A 221 -15.07 -10.83 7.11
CA TRP A 221 -13.83 -11.25 6.49
C TRP A 221 -12.71 -11.23 7.52
N ARG A 222 -11.89 -12.28 7.54
CA ARG A 222 -10.66 -12.37 8.34
C ARG A 222 -9.57 -13.05 7.54
N VAL A 223 -8.38 -12.47 7.51
CA VAL A 223 -7.22 -13.03 6.79
C VAL A 223 -6.97 -14.47 7.18
N GLU A 224 -6.98 -14.80 8.47
CA GLU A 224 -6.65 -16.11 9.01
C GLU A 224 -7.58 -17.24 8.50
N LYS A 225 -8.79 -16.89 8.08
CA LYS A 225 -9.81 -17.86 7.67
C LYS A 225 -10.12 -17.85 6.18
N ASP A 226 -10.02 -16.68 5.55
CA ASP A 226 -10.64 -16.44 4.25
C ASP A 226 -9.62 -16.21 3.14
N TYR A 227 -8.32 -15.97 3.48
CA TYR A 227 -7.31 -15.65 2.48
C TYR A 227 -7.10 -16.79 1.45
N GLY A 228 -7.08 -18.04 1.89
CA GLY A 228 -6.98 -19.19 0.98
C GLY A 228 -8.13 -19.26 -0.04
N LYS A 229 -9.36 -18.94 0.40
CA LYS A 229 -10.53 -18.87 -0.49
C LYS A 229 -10.41 -17.73 -1.50
N LEU A 230 -9.88 -16.57 -1.07
CA LEU A 230 -9.62 -15.43 -1.96
C LEU A 230 -8.62 -15.82 -3.05
N VAL A 231 -7.50 -16.45 -2.68
CA VAL A 231 -6.51 -16.94 -3.63
C VAL A 231 -7.12 -17.96 -4.59
N ALA A 232 -7.91 -18.92 -4.11
CA ALA A 232 -8.56 -19.93 -4.95
C ALA A 232 -9.48 -19.30 -6.01
N LYS A 233 -10.24 -18.25 -5.65
CA LYS A 233 -11.07 -17.50 -6.61
C LYS A 233 -10.22 -16.71 -7.61
N ALA A 234 -9.14 -16.07 -7.15
CA ALA A 234 -8.22 -15.35 -8.04
C ALA A 234 -7.54 -16.31 -9.04
N MET A 235 -7.18 -17.52 -8.61
CA MET A 235 -6.60 -18.56 -9.50
C MET A 235 -7.53 -18.96 -10.65
N GLN A 236 -8.85 -18.87 -10.49
CA GLN A 236 -9.81 -19.11 -11.58
C GLN A 236 -9.78 -18.02 -12.66
N CYS A 237 -9.38 -16.81 -12.27
CA CYS A 237 -9.23 -15.66 -13.16
C CYS A 237 -7.78 -15.46 -13.63
N LEU A 238 -6.83 -16.30 -13.20
CA LEU A 238 -5.43 -16.17 -13.57
C LEU A 238 -5.15 -16.89 -14.89
N ALA A 239 -4.56 -16.18 -15.86
CA ALA A 239 -4.13 -16.72 -17.13
C ALA A 239 -3.01 -17.78 -16.95
N PRO A 240 -2.79 -18.69 -17.92
CA PRO A 240 -1.61 -19.56 -17.95
C PRO A 240 -0.33 -18.72 -17.87
N LYS A 241 0.65 -19.15 -17.06
CA LYS A 241 1.91 -18.43 -16.77
C LYS A 241 1.72 -17.07 -16.08
N GLY A 242 0.51 -16.74 -15.63
CA GLY A 242 0.22 -15.55 -14.84
C GLY A 242 0.77 -15.64 -13.42
N TRP A 243 0.76 -14.49 -12.71
CA TRP A 243 1.23 -14.41 -11.33
C TRP A 243 0.24 -13.65 -10.43
N ILE A 244 0.28 -13.96 -9.14
CA ILE A 244 -0.48 -13.22 -8.12
C ILE A 244 0.49 -12.66 -7.09
N LEU A 245 0.35 -11.38 -6.75
CA LEU A 245 0.92 -10.79 -5.56
C LEU A 245 -0.08 -10.93 -4.41
N CYS A 246 0.31 -11.64 -3.37
CA CYS A 246 -0.44 -11.82 -2.14
C CYS A 246 0.25 -11.07 -1.01
N THR A 247 -0.45 -10.13 -0.35
CA THR A 247 0.08 -9.38 0.79
C THR A 247 -0.87 -9.37 1.97
N THR A 248 -0.33 -9.24 3.17
CA THR A 248 -1.09 -8.98 4.39
C THR A 248 -0.24 -8.33 5.47
N ASN A 249 -0.79 -7.34 6.16
CA ASN A 249 -0.19 -6.72 7.35
C ASN A 249 -0.76 -7.30 8.67
N CYS A 250 -1.47 -8.43 8.61
CA CYS A 250 -2.04 -9.10 9.79
C CYS A 250 -0.95 -9.62 10.71
N ARG A 251 -0.73 -8.97 11.86
CA ARG A 251 0.27 -9.37 12.86
C ARG A 251 0.03 -10.73 13.49
N LYS A 252 -1.23 -11.21 13.51
CA LYS A 252 -1.61 -12.51 14.06
C LYS A 252 -1.19 -13.69 13.20
N VAL A 253 -0.82 -13.45 11.94
CA VAL A 253 -0.43 -14.49 10.99
C VAL A 253 1.07 -14.40 10.74
N SER A 254 1.81 -15.47 11.03
CA SER A 254 3.23 -15.58 10.70
C SER A 254 3.44 -15.69 9.18
N LEU A 255 4.64 -15.41 8.68
CA LEU A 255 4.96 -15.61 7.25
C LEU A 255 4.75 -17.08 6.84
N ALA A 256 5.10 -18.03 7.71
CA ALA A 256 4.93 -19.46 7.45
C ALA A 256 3.45 -19.84 7.34
N ASP A 257 2.59 -19.31 8.23
CA ASP A 257 1.16 -19.58 8.17
C ASP A 257 0.50 -18.86 7.00
N PHE A 258 0.92 -17.63 6.69
CA PHE A 258 0.46 -16.93 5.50
C PHE A 258 0.80 -17.73 4.23
N ARG A 259 2.01 -18.29 4.15
CA ARG A 259 2.41 -19.18 3.05
C ARG A 259 1.50 -20.40 2.92
N LYS A 260 1.10 -21.03 4.04
CA LYS A 260 0.15 -22.17 4.04
C LYS A 260 -1.23 -21.73 3.53
N LEU A 261 -1.72 -20.56 3.97
CA LEU A 261 -3.00 -20.01 3.50
C LEU A 261 -2.97 -19.76 1.99
N VAL A 262 -1.92 -19.14 1.46
CA VAL A 262 -1.76 -18.90 0.03
C VAL A 262 -1.66 -20.23 -0.73
N ALA A 263 -0.85 -21.18 -0.26
CA ALA A 263 -0.68 -22.50 -0.87
C ALA A 263 -2.00 -23.29 -0.94
N SER A 264 -2.85 -23.18 0.08
CA SER A 264 -4.17 -23.85 0.08
C SER A 264 -5.08 -23.37 -1.02
N GLY A 265 -4.95 -22.11 -1.48
CA GLY A 265 -5.73 -21.54 -2.57
C GLY A 265 -5.08 -21.71 -3.96
N ALA A 266 -3.79 -22.04 -4.02
CA ALA A 266 -3.02 -22.17 -5.25
C ALA A 266 -2.21 -23.49 -5.26
N PRO A 267 -2.88 -24.67 -5.24
CA PRO A 267 -2.18 -25.96 -5.21
C PRO A 267 -1.29 -26.13 -6.45
N GLY A 268 -0.05 -26.58 -6.23
CA GLY A 268 0.94 -26.81 -7.28
C GLY A 268 1.63 -25.56 -7.84
N ALA A 269 1.24 -24.35 -7.42
CA ALA A 269 1.91 -23.11 -7.84
C ALA A 269 3.25 -22.91 -7.11
N GLN A 270 4.19 -22.27 -7.80
CA GLN A 270 5.44 -21.82 -7.17
C GLN A 270 5.20 -20.61 -6.29
N LEU A 271 5.69 -20.66 -5.05
CA LEU A 271 5.54 -19.56 -4.07
C LEU A 271 6.90 -18.98 -3.69
N THR A 272 7.06 -17.67 -3.82
CA THR A 272 8.26 -16.94 -3.43
C THR A 272 7.90 -15.81 -2.47
N ALA A 273 8.57 -15.71 -1.32
CA ALA A 273 8.39 -14.61 -0.38
C ALA A 273 9.34 -13.44 -0.71
N SER A 274 8.91 -12.23 -0.42
CA SER A 274 9.77 -11.03 -0.46
C SER A 274 9.81 -10.36 0.91
N PRO A 275 10.94 -9.76 1.30
CA PRO A 275 11.04 -8.96 2.52
C PRO A 275 10.26 -7.65 2.39
N MET A 276 10.07 -6.96 3.49
CA MET A 276 9.65 -5.56 3.51
C MET A 276 10.79 -4.65 3.00
N THR A 277 10.41 -3.44 2.59
CA THR A 277 11.37 -2.42 2.18
C THR A 277 12.28 -2.01 3.35
N PHE A 278 13.53 -1.66 3.05
CA PHE A 278 14.63 -1.51 4.02
C PHE A 278 14.39 -0.47 5.12
N ASP A 279 13.60 0.54 4.86
CA ASP A 279 13.31 1.64 5.78
C ASP A 279 12.27 1.26 6.86
N PHE A 280 11.56 0.14 6.70
CA PHE A 280 10.74 -0.49 7.73
C PHE A 280 11.58 -1.53 8.49
N ASP A 281 12.52 -1.04 9.30
CA ASP A 281 13.52 -1.84 10.01
C ASP A 281 13.09 -2.27 11.44
N GLY A 282 11.88 -1.91 11.83
CA GLY A 282 11.26 -2.35 13.08
C GLY A 282 10.58 -3.73 12.96
N GLU A 283 9.29 -3.79 13.28
CA GLU A 283 8.51 -5.02 13.17
C GLU A 283 8.25 -5.42 11.72
N GLN A 284 8.59 -6.65 11.34
CA GLN A 284 8.34 -7.21 10.00
C GLN A 284 6.88 -7.68 9.88
N TYR A 285 5.94 -6.75 9.87
CA TYR A 285 4.50 -7.03 9.90
C TYR A 285 3.87 -7.29 8.54
N LEU A 286 4.42 -6.74 7.46
CA LEU A 286 3.93 -7.01 6.09
C LEU A 286 4.51 -8.32 5.57
N LYS A 287 3.66 -9.25 5.17
CA LYS A 287 4.02 -10.50 4.52
C LYS A 287 3.69 -10.41 3.05
N THR A 288 4.65 -10.76 2.22
CA THR A 288 4.53 -10.74 0.76
C THR A 288 4.84 -12.12 0.21
N ILE A 289 3.92 -12.66 -0.60
CA ILE A 289 4.10 -13.90 -1.33
C ILE A 289 3.69 -13.71 -2.79
N TRP A 290 4.58 -14.08 -3.69
CA TRP A 290 4.34 -14.15 -5.12
C TRP A 290 3.95 -15.58 -5.48
N VAL A 291 2.83 -15.73 -6.16
CA VAL A 291 2.35 -17.00 -6.71
C VAL A 291 2.61 -17.00 -8.20
N GLN A 292 3.26 -18.03 -8.72
CA GLN A 292 3.48 -18.23 -10.14
C GLN A 292 2.74 -19.50 -10.57
N LYS A 293 1.81 -19.36 -11.54
CA LYS A 293 1.04 -20.49 -12.12
C LYS A 293 1.87 -21.24 -13.14
#